data_e86584198a29e3c234a31466c61b0426
#
_entry.id   e86584198a29e3c234a31466c61b0426
#
_cell.length_a   1.000
_cell.length_b   1.000
_cell.length_c   1.000
_cell.angle_alpha   90.00
_cell.angle_beta   90.00
_cell.angle_gamma   90.00
#
_symmetry.space_group_name_H-M   'P 1'
#
loop_
_entity.id
_entity.type
_entity.pdbx_description
1 polymer ?
#
loop_
_entity_poly.entity_id
_entity_poly.type
_entity_poly.pdbx_seq_one_letter_code
_entity_poly.pdbx_strand_id
1 'polypeptide(L)'
;MQSKGTDAQRALLGTTHTDWNDEIYQNAFGTDNNLSVAGKITKNLPFRASIGYYNQSGLLRTDNAERYTGSITLNPSFFKDHLKLNINAKGSINKNTFANTSAIWAASTMNPTIPVYSGLDTFGGYTEAIDNTGAPVNGAVMNPVGLLNMNDSQSTVKRFIGNIDADYRLHFFPDLKLHATLGYDYAQGKGSVYVPAEAAQNYTTSGLDYTYGPQ
;
A
#
# COMPACT_ATOMS: atom_id res chain seq x y z
N MET A 1 -16.28 -31.04 -21.83
CA MET A 1 -16.14 -31.91 -20.64
C MET A 1 -17.44 -32.59 -20.23
N GLN A 2 -18.62 -32.00 -20.46
CA GLN A 2 -19.93 -32.59 -20.05
C GLN A 2 -20.28 -33.93 -20.70
N SER A 3 -19.67 -34.29 -21.83
CA SER A 3 -20.04 -35.51 -22.58
C SER A 3 -19.40 -36.80 -22.12
N LYS A 4 -18.42 -36.76 -21.17
CA LYS A 4 -17.66 -37.94 -20.76
C LYS A 4 -17.89 -38.40 -19.30
N GLY A 5 -18.68 -37.65 -18.50
CA GLY A 5 -18.97 -38.01 -17.11
C GLY A 5 -20.28 -38.81 -16.96
N THR A 6 -20.42 -39.55 -15.85
CA THR A 6 -21.70 -40.13 -15.42
C THR A 6 -22.69 -39.05 -15.08
N ASP A 7 -24.02 -39.37 -15.05
CA ASP A 7 -25.06 -38.38 -14.68
C ASP A 7 -24.84 -37.83 -13.26
N ALA A 8 -24.37 -38.66 -12.35
CA ALA A 8 -23.98 -38.23 -10.98
C ALA A 8 -22.81 -37.24 -10.99
N GLN A 9 -21.80 -37.47 -11.82
CA GLN A 9 -20.67 -36.55 -11.99
C GLN A 9 -21.08 -35.25 -12.68
N ARG A 10 -22.03 -35.31 -13.63
CA ARG A 10 -22.58 -34.13 -14.29
C ARG A 10 -23.44 -33.28 -13.36
N ALA A 11 -24.17 -33.91 -12.44
CA ALA A 11 -24.98 -33.22 -11.44
C ALA A 11 -24.11 -32.43 -10.41
N LEU A 12 -22.84 -32.80 -10.24
CA LEU A 12 -21.88 -32.07 -9.41
C LEU A 12 -21.28 -30.83 -10.11
N LEU A 13 -21.44 -30.73 -11.44
CA LEU A 13 -21.00 -29.54 -12.17
C LEU A 13 -22.08 -28.47 -12.07
N GLY A 14 -21.75 -27.31 -11.53
CA GLY A 14 -22.58 -26.12 -11.58
C GLY A 14 -22.88 -25.68 -13.01
N THR A 15 -23.88 -24.86 -13.18
CA THR A 15 -24.27 -24.29 -14.49
C THR A 15 -23.65 -22.91 -14.76
N THR A 16 -22.97 -22.36 -13.76
CA THR A 16 -22.31 -21.06 -13.84
C THR A 16 -21.00 -21.19 -14.62
N HIS A 17 -20.58 -20.12 -15.28
CA HIS A 17 -19.26 -20.00 -15.89
C HIS A 17 -18.59 -18.75 -15.31
N THR A 18 -17.69 -18.96 -14.35
CA THR A 18 -16.94 -17.90 -13.66
C THR A 18 -15.52 -17.88 -14.19
N ASP A 19 -15.10 -16.73 -14.73
CA ASP A 19 -13.68 -16.47 -14.98
C ASP A 19 -13.07 -15.84 -13.73
N TRP A 20 -12.44 -16.67 -12.93
CA TRP A 20 -11.86 -16.26 -11.66
C TRP A 20 -10.75 -15.23 -11.80
N ASN A 21 -10.04 -15.19 -12.95
CA ASN A 21 -9.03 -14.17 -13.18
C ASN A 21 -9.67 -12.80 -13.40
N ASP A 22 -10.75 -12.71 -14.17
CA ASP A 22 -11.49 -11.46 -14.36
C ASP A 22 -12.09 -10.94 -13.05
N GLU A 23 -12.41 -11.86 -12.12
CA GLU A 23 -12.97 -11.50 -10.81
C GLU A 23 -11.93 -10.92 -9.84
N ILE A 24 -10.65 -11.31 -9.94
CA ILE A 24 -9.59 -10.85 -9.03
C ILE A 24 -8.74 -9.73 -9.60
N TYR A 25 -8.62 -9.63 -10.92
CA TYR A 25 -7.82 -8.58 -11.55
C TYR A 25 -8.66 -7.36 -11.93
N GLN A 26 -8.00 -6.24 -12.07
CA GLN A 26 -8.58 -4.98 -12.52
C GLN A 26 -7.60 -4.21 -13.41
N ASN A 27 -8.13 -3.26 -14.17
CA ASN A 27 -7.28 -2.29 -14.84
C ASN A 27 -6.63 -1.38 -13.79
N ALA A 28 -5.32 -1.43 -13.68
CA ALA A 28 -4.57 -0.57 -12.78
C ALA A 28 -4.50 0.86 -13.34
N PHE A 29 -4.84 1.83 -12.50
CA PHE A 29 -4.71 3.24 -12.82
C PHE A 29 -3.68 3.88 -11.88
N GLY A 30 -2.82 4.74 -12.44
CA GLY A 30 -1.82 5.47 -11.67
C GLY A 30 -1.81 6.97 -12.03
N THR A 31 -1.56 7.80 -11.02
CA THR A 31 -1.34 9.24 -11.20
C THR A 31 -0.17 9.69 -10.34
N ASP A 32 0.67 10.58 -10.90
CA ASP A 32 1.78 11.23 -10.20
C ASP A 32 1.74 12.72 -10.52
N ASN A 33 1.41 13.52 -9.52
CA ASN A 33 1.25 14.95 -9.63
C ASN A 33 2.25 15.66 -8.74
N ASN A 34 3.08 16.52 -9.32
CA ASN A 34 4.09 17.27 -8.61
C ASN A 34 3.99 18.75 -8.94
N LEU A 35 3.93 19.58 -7.93
CA LEU A 35 3.95 21.03 -8.06
C LEU A 35 5.16 21.58 -7.32
N SER A 36 5.92 22.46 -7.97
CA SER A 36 7.02 23.12 -7.32
C SER A 36 7.01 24.62 -7.61
N VAL A 37 7.41 25.40 -6.61
CA VAL A 37 7.61 26.85 -6.72
C VAL A 37 9.00 27.19 -6.22
N ALA A 38 9.69 28.06 -6.92
CA ALA A 38 10.99 28.58 -6.51
C ALA A 38 11.03 30.09 -6.72
N GLY A 39 11.73 30.77 -5.82
CA GLY A 39 11.82 32.23 -5.87
C GLY A 39 12.77 32.77 -4.81
N LYS A 40 12.62 34.05 -4.52
CA LYS A 40 13.32 34.74 -3.44
C LYS A 40 12.31 35.46 -2.55
N ILE A 41 12.31 35.16 -1.26
CA ILE A 41 11.50 35.88 -0.27
C ILE A 41 12.10 37.26 -0.05
N THR A 42 13.43 37.33 0.03
CA THR A 42 14.22 38.55 0.04
C THR A 42 15.42 38.36 -0.89
N LYS A 43 16.21 39.43 -1.15
CA LYS A 43 17.42 39.34 -1.97
C LYS A 43 18.39 38.24 -1.50
N ASN A 44 18.41 37.96 -0.18
CA ASN A 44 19.35 37.03 0.44
C ASN A 44 18.69 35.72 0.90
N LEU A 45 17.44 35.47 0.52
CA LEU A 45 16.69 34.27 0.91
C LEU A 45 16.02 33.60 -0.29
N PRO A 46 16.78 32.92 -1.14
CA PRO A 46 16.19 32.03 -2.15
C PRO A 46 15.49 30.84 -1.47
N PHE A 47 14.40 30.39 -2.08
CA PHE A 47 13.67 29.22 -1.63
C PHE A 47 13.18 28.37 -2.79
N ARG A 48 12.93 27.09 -2.51
CA ARG A 48 12.17 26.16 -3.35
C ARG A 48 11.26 25.36 -2.44
N ALA A 49 10.00 25.26 -2.81
CA ALA A 49 9.04 24.39 -2.14
C ALA A 49 8.39 23.47 -3.17
N SER A 50 8.11 22.24 -2.80
CA SER A 50 7.35 21.33 -3.65
C SER A 50 6.39 20.47 -2.83
N ILE A 51 5.29 20.11 -3.47
CA ILE A 51 4.33 19.12 -2.99
C ILE A 51 4.10 18.10 -4.08
N GLY A 52 3.88 16.85 -3.68
CA GLY A 52 3.61 15.77 -4.61
C GLY A 52 2.52 14.86 -4.07
N TYR A 53 1.70 14.36 -4.97
CA TYR A 53 0.70 13.34 -4.73
C TYR A 53 0.83 12.23 -5.77
N TYR A 54 1.01 11.02 -5.27
CA TYR A 54 1.06 9.81 -6.07
C TYR A 54 -0.02 8.85 -5.58
N ASN A 55 -0.76 8.27 -6.53
CA ASN A 55 -1.69 7.18 -6.26
C ASN A 55 -1.59 6.16 -7.39
N GLN A 56 -1.53 4.88 -7.04
CA GLN A 56 -1.50 3.78 -7.99
C GLN A 56 -2.29 2.60 -7.43
N SER A 57 -3.29 2.15 -8.19
CA SER A 57 -3.96 0.88 -7.95
C SER A 57 -3.10 -0.28 -8.47
N GLY A 58 -3.11 -1.39 -7.75
CA GLY A 58 -2.50 -2.62 -8.23
C GLY A 58 -3.34 -3.35 -9.28
N LEU A 59 -2.76 -4.36 -9.90
CA LEU A 59 -3.49 -5.25 -10.83
C LEU A 59 -4.50 -6.12 -10.08
N LEU A 60 -4.18 -6.60 -8.87
CA LEU A 60 -5.14 -7.25 -7.99
C LEU A 60 -6.11 -6.20 -7.44
N ARG A 61 -7.38 -6.53 -7.39
CA ARG A 61 -8.37 -5.72 -6.67
C ARG A 61 -7.93 -5.58 -5.20
N THR A 62 -8.28 -4.48 -4.58
CA THR A 62 -7.90 -4.09 -3.20
C THR A 62 -6.46 -3.60 -3.03
N ASP A 63 -5.55 -3.84 -3.98
CA ASP A 63 -4.17 -3.35 -3.89
C ASP A 63 -4.07 -1.87 -4.29
N ASN A 64 -3.48 -1.03 -3.43
CA ASN A 64 -3.32 0.40 -3.70
C ASN A 64 -2.11 0.97 -2.96
N ALA A 65 -1.41 1.88 -3.63
CA ALA A 65 -0.31 2.65 -3.06
C ALA A 65 -0.57 4.15 -3.21
N GLU A 66 -0.53 4.87 -2.09
CA GLU A 66 -0.75 6.31 -2.01
C GLU A 66 0.43 6.98 -1.33
N ARG A 67 0.96 8.06 -1.92
CA ARG A 67 2.08 8.80 -1.34
C ARG A 67 1.89 10.30 -1.45
N TYR A 68 2.01 10.95 -0.31
CA TYR A 68 2.09 12.40 -0.19
C TYR A 68 3.54 12.78 0.10
N THR A 69 4.04 13.79 -0.59
CA THR A 69 5.39 14.33 -0.38
C THR A 69 5.34 15.84 -0.25
N GLY A 70 6.23 16.35 0.59
CA GLY A 70 6.46 17.79 0.69
C GLY A 70 7.94 18.05 0.88
N SER A 71 8.47 19.09 0.26
CA SER A 71 9.85 19.52 0.52
C SER A 71 9.98 21.03 0.49
N ILE A 72 10.93 21.52 1.27
CA ILE A 72 11.36 22.90 1.26
C ILE A 72 12.87 22.97 1.31
N THR A 73 13.43 23.85 0.47
CA THR A 73 14.85 24.21 0.48
C THR A 73 14.96 25.71 0.66
N LEU A 74 15.76 26.15 1.62
CA LEU A 74 16.06 27.55 1.89
C LEU A 74 17.56 27.75 1.80
N ASN A 75 17.98 28.80 1.12
CA ASN A 75 19.41 29.15 0.95
C ASN A 75 19.68 30.59 1.44
N PRO A 76 19.49 30.87 2.74
CA PRO A 76 19.77 32.20 3.24
C PRO A 76 21.27 32.52 3.26
N SER A 77 21.60 33.79 3.00
CA SER A 77 22.95 34.32 3.19
C SER A 77 22.92 35.51 4.15
N PHE A 78 23.93 35.60 5.02
CA PHE A 78 24.05 36.61 6.04
C PHE A 78 25.45 37.25 6.01
N PHE A 79 25.59 38.42 6.64
CA PHE A 79 26.85 39.10 6.84
C PHE A 79 27.60 39.34 5.51
N LYS A 80 26.92 39.87 4.47
CA LYS A 80 27.47 40.08 3.14
C LYS A 80 28.11 38.81 2.57
N ASP A 81 27.39 37.68 2.63
CA ASP A 81 27.77 36.35 2.15
C ASP A 81 28.93 35.66 2.92
N HIS A 82 29.25 36.14 4.11
CA HIS A 82 30.21 35.45 4.97
C HIS A 82 29.62 34.16 5.57
N LEU A 83 28.31 34.13 5.86
CA LEU A 83 27.61 32.94 6.30
C LEU A 83 26.56 32.56 5.25
N LYS A 84 26.66 31.37 4.68
CA LYS A 84 25.69 30.78 3.78
C LYS A 84 25.12 29.52 4.44
N LEU A 85 23.80 29.40 4.43
CA LEU A 85 23.14 28.20 4.90
C LEU A 85 22.41 27.52 3.74
N ASN A 86 22.37 26.20 3.76
CA ASN A 86 21.51 25.39 2.93
C ASN A 86 20.65 24.54 3.85
N ILE A 87 19.37 24.83 3.93
CA ILE A 87 18.41 24.16 4.80
C ILE A 87 17.46 23.39 3.91
N ASN A 88 17.46 22.06 4.09
CA ASN A 88 16.54 21.16 3.39
C ASN A 88 15.65 20.42 4.39
N ALA A 89 14.38 20.36 4.09
CA ALA A 89 13.43 19.53 4.81
C ALA A 89 12.52 18.81 3.82
N LYS A 90 12.34 17.50 4.00
CA LYS A 90 11.48 16.65 3.18
C LYS A 90 10.62 15.78 4.08
N GLY A 91 9.32 15.75 3.81
CA GLY A 91 8.38 14.86 4.47
C GLY A 91 7.67 13.96 3.46
N SER A 92 7.37 12.73 3.85
CA SER A 92 6.52 11.84 3.08
C SER A 92 5.58 11.04 3.97
N ILE A 93 4.39 10.76 3.46
CA ILE A 93 3.43 9.84 4.04
C ILE A 93 3.07 8.85 2.95
N ASN A 94 3.42 7.58 3.16
CA ASN A 94 3.05 6.48 2.27
C ASN A 94 1.94 5.68 2.95
N LYS A 95 0.84 5.45 2.24
CA LYS A 95 -0.25 4.58 2.66
C LYS A 95 -0.34 3.46 1.63
N ASN A 96 -0.32 2.22 2.09
CA ASN A 96 -0.44 1.07 1.22
C ASN A 96 -1.57 0.18 1.74
N THR A 97 -2.37 -0.32 0.83
CA THR A 97 -3.31 -1.42 1.05
C THR A 97 -2.80 -2.60 0.25
N PHE A 98 -2.64 -3.74 0.88
CA PHE A 98 -2.06 -4.93 0.26
C PHE A 98 -3.15 -5.96 -0.02
N ALA A 99 -3.26 -6.38 -1.27
CA ALA A 99 -4.13 -7.49 -1.65
C ALA A 99 -3.57 -8.82 -1.11
N ASN A 100 -4.47 -9.74 -0.77
CA ASN A 100 -4.08 -11.11 -0.44
C ASN A 100 -3.65 -11.85 -1.72
N THR A 101 -2.36 -12.02 -1.92
CA THR A 101 -1.80 -12.66 -3.12
C THR A 101 -2.14 -14.14 -3.26
N SER A 102 -2.62 -14.82 -2.19
CA SER A 102 -3.12 -16.19 -2.25
C SER A 102 -4.33 -16.32 -3.19
N ALA A 103 -5.04 -15.22 -3.45
CA ALA A 103 -6.14 -15.16 -4.41
C ALA A 103 -5.71 -15.54 -5.83
N ILE A 104 -4.44 -15.29 -6.21
CA ILE A 104 -3.91 -15.63 -7.54
C ILE A 104 -3.86 -17.14 -7.74
N TRP A 105 -3.30 -17.86 -6.76
CA TRP A 105 -3.27 -19.31 -6.81
C TRP A 105 -4.68 -19.89 -6.72
N ALA A 106 -5.51 -19.36 -5.83
CA ALA A 106 -6.90 -19.77 -5.67
C ALA A 106 -7.68 -19.62 -6.99
N ALA A 107 -7.56 -18.48 -7.68
CA ALA A 107 -8.23 -18.23 -8.96
C ALA A 107 -7.81 -19.23 -10.06
N SER A 108 -6.52 -19.62 -10.07
CA SER A 108 -6.00 -20.58 -11.07
C SER A 108 -6.48 -22.01 -10.84
N THR A 109 -6.91 -22.35 -9.62
CA THR A 109 -7.28 -23.71 -9.20
C THR A 109 -8.76 -23.89 -8.91
N MET A 110 -9.49 -22.78 -8.70
CA MET A 110 -10.92 -22.80 -8.38
C MET A 110 -11.76 -23.33 -9.53
N ASN A 111 -12.82 -24.09 -9.20
CA ASN A 111 -13.72 -24.64 -10.19
C ASN A 111 -14.51 -23.52 -10.90
N PRO A 112 -14.43 -23.39 -12.24
CA PRO A 112 -15.12 -22.33 -12.98
C PRO A 112 -16.64 -22.54 -13.09
N THR A 113 -17.17 -23.68 -12.64
CA THR A 113 -18.61 -23.96 -12.73
C THR A 113 -19.41 -23.54 -11.49
N ILE A 114 -18.74 -22.92 -10.51
CA ILE A 114 -19.39 -22.41 -9.30
C ILE A 114 -19.43 -20.88 -9.31
N PRO A 115 -20.49 -20.26 -8.75
CA PRO A 115 -20.62 -18.81 -8.70
C PRO A 115 -19.69 -18.21 -7.62
N VAL A 116 -19.38 -16.92 -7.76
CA VAL A 116 -18.61 -16.15 -6.74
C VAL A 116 -19.38 -16.12 -5.42
N TYR A 117 -20.69 -15.90 -5.48
CA TYR A 117 -21.55 -15.76 -4.29
C TYR A 117 -22.48 -16.97 -4.13
N SER A 118 -22.58 -17.45 -2.89
CA SER A 118 -23.44 -18.62 -2.55
C SER A 118 -24.93 -18.28 -2.47
N GLY A 119 -25.27 -17.01 -2.27
CA GLY A 119 -26.61 -16.57 -1.90
C GLY A 119 -26.99 -16.84 -0.43
N LEU A 120 -26.03 -17.29 0.39
CA LEU A 120 -26.16 -17.50 1.82
C LEU A 120 -25.34 -16.42 2.57
N ASP A 121 -25.72 -16.08 3.80
CA ASP A 121 -25.01 -15.09 4.61
C ASP A 121 -23.71 -15.63 5.24
N THR A 122 -23.42 -16.94 5.09
CA THR A 122 -22.20 -17.56 5.60
C THR A 122 -20.97 -17.10 4.78
N PHE A 123 -19.82 -16.99 5.42
CA PHE A 123 -18.54 -16.62 4.81
C PHE A 123 -18.60 -15.28 4.03
N GLY A 124 -19.36 -14.30 4.56
CA GLY A 124 -19.57 -13.02 3.88
C GLY A 124 -20.31 -13.13 2.54
N GLY A 125 -21.07 -14.21 2.34
CA GLY A 125 -21.82 -14.49 1.12
C GLY A 125 -21.02 -15.19 0.02
N TYR A 126 -19.73 -15.44 0.21
CA TYR A 126 -18.88 -16.09 -0.80
C TYR A 126 -19.11 -17.60 -0.83
N THR A 127 -19.01 -18.17 -2.04
CA THR A 127 -19.13 -19.62 -2.21
C THR A 127 -17.88 -20.33 -1.73
N GLU A 128 -18.00 -21.16 -0.71
CA GLU A 128 -16.91 -21.98 -0.17
C GLU A 128 -17.27 -23.47 -0.26
N ALA A 129 -16.26 -24.33 -0.30
CA ALA A 129 -16.45 -25.76 -0.13
C ALA A 129 -16.73 -26.05 1.34
N ILE A 130 -17.91 -26.55 1.67
CA ILE A 130 -18.34 -26.84 3.04
C ILE A 130 -18.57 -28.35 3.23
N ASP A 131 -18.34 -28.81 4.46
CA ASP A 131 -18.66 -30.17 4.89
C ASP A 131 -20.11 -30.33 5.37
N ASN A 132 -20.47 -31.50 5.84
CA ASN A 132 -21.83 -31.80 6.32
C ASN A 132 -22.23 -30.99 7.57
N THR A 133 -21.28 -30.34 8.23
CA THR A 133 -21.52 -29.48 9.41
C THR A 133 -21.67 -28.01 9.05
N GLY A 134 -21.46 -27.67 7.78
CA GLY A 134 -21.43 -26.29 7.29
C GLY A 134 -20.08 -25.60 7.47
N ALA A 135 -19.05 -26.32 7.88
CA ALA A 135 -17.69 -25.81 8.04
C ALA A 135 -16.92 -25.85 6.71
N PRO A 136 -15.99 -24.91 6.45
CA PRO A 136 -15.10 -25.01 5.29
C PRO A 136 -14.29 -26.30 5.33
N VAL A 137 -14.23 -27.00 4.19
CA VAL A 137 -13.43 -28.23 4.05
C VAL A 137 -11.96 -27.87 4.15
N ASN A 138 -11.26 -28.50 5.12
CA ASN A 138 -9.83 -28.26 5.31
C ASN A 138 -9.03 -28.66 4.06
N GLY A 139 -8.19 -27.74 3.57
CA GLY A 139 -7.38 -27.93 2.37
C GLY A 139 -8.11 -27.71 1.05
N ALA A 140 -9.41 -27.40 1.06
CA ALA A 140 -10.10 -26.95 -0.15
C ALA A 140 -9.60 -25.55 -0.59
N VAL A 141 -9.75 -25.27 -1.89
CA VAL A 141 -9.43 -23.94 -2.43
C VAL A 141 -10.50 -22.97 -1.94
N MET A 142 -10.08 -21.91 -1.27
CA MET A 142 -10.95 -20.84 -0.81
C MET A 142 -11.34 -19.91 -1.97
N ASN A 143 -12.50 -19.26 -1.83
CA ASN A 143 -12.98 -18.30 -2.83
C ASN A 143 -11.99 -17.14 -3.05
N PRO A 144 -11.45 -16.95 -4.28
CA PRO A 144 -10.44 -15.93 -4.55
C PRO A 144 -10.90 -14.50 -4.25
N VAL A 145 -12.18 -14.21 -4.52
CA VAL A 145 -12.77 -12.88 -4.26
C VAL A 145 -12.98 -12.68 -2.76
N GLY A 146 -13.39 -13.73 -2.05
CA GLY A 146 -13.47 -13.72 -0.59
C GLY A 146 -12.11 -13.46 0.06
N LEU A 147 -11.03 -14.10 -0.43
CA LEU A 147 -9.66 -13.88 0.03
C LEU A 147 -9.22 -12.42 -0.13
N LEU A 148 -9.65 -11.73 -1.18
CA LEU A 148 -9.33 -10.31 -1.40
C LEU A 148 -10.16 -9.39 -0.51
N ASN A 149 -11.48 -9.55 -0.53
CA ASN A 149 -12.39 -8.58 0.07
C ASN A 149 -12.54 -8.74 1.59
N MET A 150 -12.25 -9.94 2.12
CA MET A 150 -12.27 -10.22 3.56
C MET A 150 -10.87 -10.20 4.18
N ASN A 151 -9.94 -9.45 3.59
CA ASN A 151 -8.61 -9.20 4.12
C ASN A 151 -8.28 -7.72 4.00
N ASP A 152 -8.24 -7.02 5.14
CA ASP A 152 -7.84 -5.62 5.21
C ASP A 152 -6.41 -5.53 5.76
N SER A 153 -5.44 -5.45 4.85
CA SER A 153 -4.03 -5.33 5.17
C SER A 153 -3.53 -3.95 4.76
N GLN A 154 -3.18 -3.12 5.74
CA GLN A 154 -2.80 -1.74 5.52
C GLN A 154 -1.47 -1.42 6.18
N SER A 155 -0.72 -0.48 5.57
CA SER A 155 0.42 0.15 6.23
C SER A 155 0.46 1.65 5.98
N THR A 156 0.95 2.38 6.98
CA THR A 156 1.25 3.80 6.86
C THR A 156 2.66 4.05 7.33
N VAL A 157 3.50 4.58 6.42
CA VAL A 157 4.87 4.97 6.73
C VAL A 157 4.99 6.48 6.61
N LYS A 158 5.44 7.13 7.68
CA LYS A 158 5.77 8.56 7.73
C LYS A 158 7.28 8.71 7.83
N ARG A 159 7.86 9.56 6.99
CA ARG A 159 9.29 9.85 7.03
C ARG A 159 9.52 11.35 6.94
N PHE A 160 10.44 11.83 7.73
CA PHE A 160 10.94 13.19 7.69
C PHE A 160 12.46 13.17 7.63
N ILE A 161 13.02 13.87 6.64
CA ILE A 161 14.46 14.04 6.45
C ILE A 161 14.75 15.53 6.42
N GLY A 162 15.69 15.96 7.22
CA GLY A 162 16.17 17.34 7.26
C GLY A 162 17.68 17.42 7.32
N ASN A 163 18.27 18.41 6.67
CA ASN A 163 19.66 18.75 6.84
C ASN A 163 19.85 20.27 6.79
N ILE A 164 20.87 20.70 7.50
CA ILE A 164 21.37 22.09 7.50
C ILE A 164 22.86 22.04 7.25
N ASP A 165 23.29 22.65 6.16
CA ASP A 165 24.68 22.88 5.84
C ASP A 165 24.98 24.36 6.10
N ALA A 166 26.09 24.63 6.77
CA ALA A 166 26.54 25.97 7.11
C ALA A 166 27.97 26.18 6.63
N ASP A 167 28.17 27.16 5.76
CA ASP A 167 29.46 27.63 5.30
C ASP A 167 29.73 29.01 5.85
N TYR A 168 30.76 29.12 6.71
CA TYR A 168 31.16 30.37 7.31
C TYR A 168 32.56 30.77 6.91
N ARG A 169 32.69 31.91 6.22
CA ARG A 169 33.96 32.54 5.88
C ARG A 169 34.35 33.54 6.98
N LEU A 170 35.47 33.30 7.62
CA LEU A 170 35.91 34.15 8.72
C LEU A 170 36.11 35.60 8.30
N HIS A 171 35.62 36.56 9.06
CA HIS A 171 35.71 37.98 8.74
C HIS A 171 37.13 38.52 8.77
N PHE A 172 37.96 37.98 9.73
CA PHE A 172 39.35 38.41 9.92
C PHE A 172 40.34 37.59 9.09
N PHE A 173 39.95 36.43 8.53
CA PHE A 173 40.75 35.59 7.64
C PHE A 173 39.88 34.94 6.55
N PRO A 174 39.52 35.70 5.51
CA PRO A 174 38.50 35.25 4.53
C PRO A 174 38.89 34.02 3.71
N ASP A 175 40.18 33.65 3.67
CA ASP A 175 40.65 32.45 2.98
C ASP A 175 40.28 31.16 3.77
N LEU A 176 40.02 31.28 5.08
CA LEU A 176 39.59 30.17 5.90
C LEU A 176 38.06 30.07 5.94
N LYS A 177 37.57 28.94 5.51
CA LYS A 177 36.13 28.58 5.53
C LYS A 177 35.90 27.45 6.51
N LEU A 178 34.88 27.61 7.34
CA LEU A 178 34.39 26.57 8.22
C LEU A 178 33.11 26.01 7.59
N HIS A 179 33.04 24.67 7.48
CA HIS A 179 31.86 23.96 7.00
C HIS A 179 31.33 23.06 8.10
N ALA A 180 30.01 23.10 8.30
CA ALA A 180 29.32 22.22 9.25
C ALA A 180 28.03 21.70 8.63
N THR A 181 27.77 20.40 8.80
CA THR A 181 26.52 19.75 8.35
C THR A 181 25.86 19.07 9.52
N LEU A 182 24.57 19.32 9.70
CA LEU A 182 23.70 18.62 10.63
C LEU A 182 22.57 17.96 9.85
N GLY A 183 22.35 16.66 10.09
CA GLY A 183 21.30 15.89 9.46
C GLY A 183 20.38 15.23 10.49
N TYR A 184 19.10 15.11 10.13
CA TYR A 184 18.09 14.40 10.90
C TYR A 184 17.24 13.55 9.96
N ASP A 185 17.07 12.28 10.29
CA ASP A 185 16.18 11.34 9.59
C ASP A 185 15.30 10.62 10.61
N TYR A 186 14.00 10.73 10.43
CA TYR A 186 13.01 10.08 11.26
C TYR A 186 12.03 9.31 10.38
N ALA A 187 11.82 8.04 10.71
CA ALA A 187 10.83 7.20 10.05
C ALA A 187 9.97 6.48 11.08
N GLN A 188 8.68 6.40 10.80
CA GLN A 188 7.71 5.64 11.60
C GLN A 188 6.82 4.85 10.66
N GLY A 189 6.76 3.53 10.84
CA GLY A 189 5.83 2.63 10.17
C GLY A 189 4.76 2.12 11.14
N LYS A 190 3.52 2.04 10.67
CA LYS A 190 2.41 1.35 11.35
C LYS A 190 1.69 0.52 10.33
N GLY A 191 1.32 -0.71 10.68
CA GLY A 191 0.52 -1.57 9.83
C GLY A 191 -0.49 -2.37 10.65
N SER A 192 -1.53 -2.83 9.99
CA SER A 192 -2.54 -3.73 10.56
C SER A 192 -2.99 -4.71 9.49
N VAL A 193 -3.31 -5.91 9.90
CA VAL A 193 -4.01 -6.91 9.09
C VAL A 193 -5.25 -7.32 9.85
N TYR A 194 -6.41 -7.13 9.24
CA TYR A 194 -7.69 -7.53 9.81
C TYR A 194 -8.39 -8.51 8.86
N VAL A 195 -8.85 -9.61 9.42
CA VAL A 195 -9.66 -10.61 8.73
C VAL A 195 -10.89 -10.86 9.57
N PRO A 196 -12.12 -10.59 9.05
CA PRO A 196 -13.36 -10.81 9.79
C PRO A 196 -13.51 -12.25 10.28
N ALA A 197 -14.16 -12.44 11.43
CA ALA A 197 -14.35 -13.77 12.02
C ALA A 197 -15.17 -14.72 11.12
N GLU A 198 -16.08 -14.16 10.31
CA GLU A 198 -16.90 -14.88 9.34
C GLU A 198 -16.14 -15.28 8.06
N ALA A 199 -14.91 -14.82 7.86
CA ALA A 199 -14.13 -15.21 6.70
C ALA A 199 -13.73 -16.69 6.77
N ALA A 200 -13.86 -17.41 5.65
CA ALA A 200 -13.52 -18.83 5.58
C ALA A 200 -12.08 -19.12 6.02
N GLN A 201 -11.16 -18.19 5.69
CA GLN A 201 -9.74 -18.30 6.09
C GLN A 201 -9.51 -18.24 7.61
N ASN A 202 -10.47 -17.72 8.38
CA ASN A 202 -10.41 -17.61 9.84
C ASN A 202 -11.21 -18.69 10.58
N TYR A 203 -11.91 -19.56 9.87
CA TYR A 203 -12.81 -20.53 10.50
C TYR A 203 -12.07 -21.47 11.49
N THR A 204 -10.81 -21.76 11.23
CA THR A 204 -9.96 -22.61 12.09
C THR A 204 -9.11 -21.82 13.09
N THR A 205 -9.06 -20.50 12.96
CA THR A 205 -8.19 -19.63 13.76
C THR A 205 -8.99 -18.38 14.14
N SER A 206 -9.47 -18.30 15.37
CA SER A 206 -10.22 -17.15 15.88
C SER A 206 -9.55 -15.84 15.49
N GLY A 207 -10.25 -14.98 14.74
CA GLY A 207 -9.87 -13.68 14.19
C GLY A 207 -8.51 -13.13 14.62
N LEU A 208 -7.61 -12.95 13.67
CA LEU A 208 -6.28 -12.44 13.95
C LEU A 208 -6.22 -10.97 13.59
N ASP A 209 -6.18 -10.12 14.61
CA ASP A 209 -5.80 -8.71 14.45
C ASP A 209 -4.30 -8.59 14.73
N TYR A 210 -3.52 -8.30 13.67
CA TYR A 210 -2.09 -8.05 13.81
C TYR A 210 -1.81 -6.58 13.66
N THR A 211 -1.58 -5.90 14.76
CA THR A 211 -1.08 -4.53 14.75
C THR A 211 0.44 -4.54 14.87
N TYR A 212 1.13 -4.10 13.83
CA TYR A 212 2.58 -3.92 13.86
C TYR A 212 2.91 -2.59 14.55
N GLY A 213 3.68 -2.66 15.62
CA GLY A 213 4.20 -1.48 16.31
C GLY A 213 5.25 -0.72 15.49
N PRO A 214 5.74 0.41 15.99
CA PRO A 214 6.83 1.15 15.35
C PRO A 214 8.10 0.28 15.31
N GLN A 215 8.69 0.19 14.12
CA GLN A 215 10.01 -0.39 13.90
C GLN A 215 11.04 0.73 13.83
#